data_ac4eaa5e95a2b5f98fe52125c0c9f1f9
#
_entry.id   ac4eaa5e95a2b5f98fe52125c0c9f1f9
#
_cell.length_a   1.000
_cell.length_b   1.000
_cell.length_c   1.000
_cell.angle_alpha   90.00
_cell.angle_beta   90.00
_cell.angle_gamma   90.00
#
_symmetry.space_group_name_H-M   'P 1'
#
loop_
_entity.id
_entity.type
_entity.pdbx_description
1 polymer ?
#
loop_
_entity_poly.entity_id
_entity_poly.type
_entity_poly.pdbx_seq_one_letter_code
_entity_poly.pdbx_strand_id
1 'polypeptide(L)'
;MNSTKIDPKFIGRSNPRVGLIALASDFMIEKDFINVIKDKKIDFFVNRIECYNPLTKENLIKMSNKVTDVTKDILPDQDLDCVVYGCTSGTIAAGHDTIEQKVKIAKPMAEVSTPSTAAIQALKKLNIKKVSIFTP
;
A
#
# COMPACT_ATOMS: atom_id res chain seq x y z
N MET A 1 -33.73 32.16 20.60
CA MET A 1 -33.36 31.00 19.77
C MET A 1 -32.75 29.96 20.68
N ASN A 2 -33.44 28.84 20.91
CA ASN A 2 -32.89 27.73 21.70
C ASN A 2 -31.89 26.98 20.81
N SER A 3 -30.60 27.14 21.07
CA SER A 3 -29.58 26.32 20.43
C SER A 3 -29.64 24.91 21.03
N THR A 4 -30.05 23.94 20.25
CA THR A 4 -29.94 22.52 20.64
C THR A 4 -28.46 22.15 20.65
N LYS A 5 -27.90 21.87 21.83
CA LYS A 5 -26.54 21.41 21.96
C LYS A 5 -26.47 20.00 21.34
N ILE A 6 -25.77 19.87 20.24
CA ILE A 6 -25.49 18.57 19.62
C ILE A 6 -24.31 17.94 20.39
N ASP A 7 -24.54 16.79 20.97
CA ASP A 7 -23.47 16.00 21.61
C ASP A 7 -23.02 14.91 20.63
N PRO A 8 -21.92 15.13 19.88
CA PRO A 8 -21.49 14.21 18.84
C PRO A 8 -20.97 12.92 19.48
N LYS A 9 -21.50 11.78 19.08
CA LYS A 9 -20.95 10.48 19.43
C LYS A 9 -19.91 10.08 18.39
N PHE A 10 -18.67 9.95 18.80
CA PHE A 10 -17.62 9.37 17.96
C PHE A 10 -17.86 7.86 17.83
N ILE A 11 -18.12 7.42 16.60
CA ILE A 11 -18.13 5.98 16.30
C ILE A 11 -16.69 5.54 16.17
N GLY A 12 -16.28 4.58 17.00
CA GLY A 12 -14.95 4.00 16.91
C GLY A 12 -14.71 3.33 15.55
N ARG A 13 -13.45 3.08 15.26
CA ARG A 13 -12.99 2.39 14.05
C ARG A 13 -13.69 1.02 13.90
N SER A 14 -14.38 0.80 12.80
CA SER A 14 -15.15 -0.43 12.54
C SER A 14 -14.51 -1.35 11.51
N ASN A 15 -13.72 -0.81 10.57
CA ASN A 15 -13.15 -1.56 9.47
C ASN A 15 -11.60 -1.53 9.51
N PRO A 16 -10.94 -2.58 9.00
CA PRO A 16 -9.52 -2.52 8.71
C PRO A 16 -9.19 -1.41 7.70
N ARG A 17 -8.11 -0.68 7.94
CA ARG A 17 -7.63 0.41 7.10
C ARG A 17 -6.45 -0.05 6.26
N VAL A 18 -6.60 0.02 4.95
CA VAL A 18 -5.57 -0.35 3.98
C VAL A 18 -5.11 0.88 3.22
N GLY A 19 -3.82 1.17 3.30
CA GLY A 19 -3.17 2.21 2.50
C GLY A 19 -2.50 1.61 1.27
N LEU A 20 -2.67 2.23 0.11
CA LEU A 20 -1.97 1.88 -1.13
C LEU A 20 -1.01 3.01 -1.50
N ILE A 21 0.25 2.67 -1.73
CA ILE A 21 1.22 3.53 -2.39
C ILE A 21 1.26 3.11 -3.86
N ALA A 22 0.55 3.84 -4.70
CA ALA A 22 0.52 3.63 -6.15
C ALA A 22 1.65 4.43 -6.83
N LEU A 23 2.14 3.97 -7.98
CA LEU A 23 3.02 4.78 -8.81
C LEU A 23 2.25 5.99 -9.39
N ALA A 24 2.90 7.14 -9.50
CA ALA A 24 2.29 8.33 -10.08
C ALA A 24 1.79 8.10 -11.51
N SER A 25 2.43 7.20 -12.26
CA SER A 25 2.08 6.82 -13.63
C SER A 25 1.07 5.67 -13.74
N ASP A 26 0.74 4.99 -12.62
CA ASP A 26 -0.21 3.86 -12.65
C ASP A 26 -1.65 4.38 -12.63
N PHE A 27 -2.46 3.96 -13.57
CA PHE A 27 -3.89 4.32 -13.70
C PHE A 27 -4.83 3.09 -13.55
N MET A 28 -4.29 1.91 -13.22
CA MET A 28 -5.06 0.67 -13.13
C MET A 28 -5.16 0.12 -11.71
N ILE A 29 -4.07 0.16 -10.94
CA ILE A 29 -3.97 -0.54 -9.65
C ILE A 29 -5.10 -0.15 -8.67
N GLU A 30 -5.50 1.12 -8.63
CA GLU A 30 -6.59 1.59 -7.77
C GLU A 30 -7.93 0.97 -8.18
N LYS A 31 -8.21 0.93 -9.48
CA LYS A 31 -9.45 0.34 -10.03
C LYS A 31 -9.53 -1.14 -9.72
N ASP A 32 -8.40 -1.86 -9.88
CA ASP A 32 -8.32 -3.28 -9.59
C ASP A 32 -8.51 -3.55 -8.11
N PHE A 33 -7.87 -2.78 -7.23
CA PHE A 33 -8.09 -2.87 -5.79
C PHE A 33 -9.55 -2.64 -5.42
N ILE A 34 -10.15 -1.54 -5.89
CA ILE A 34 -11.57 -1.21 -5.62
C ILE A 34 -12.48 -2.36 -6.07
N ASN A 35 -12.24 -2.93 -7.26
CA ASN A 35 -13.03 -4.06 -7.75
C ASN A 35 -12.91 -5.31 -6.86
N VAL A 36 -11.72 -5.57 -6.32
CA VAL A 36 -11.48 -6.73 -5.44
C VAL A 36 -12.09 -6.55 -4.05
N ILE A 37 -12.07 -5.30 -3.53
CA ILE A 37 -12.51 -5.03 -2.15
C ILE A 37 -13.94 -4.49 -2.04
N LYS A 38 -14.64 -4.21 -3.15
CA LYS A 38 -15.96 -3.55 -3.16
C LYS A 38 -17.01 -4.18 -2.23
N ASP A 39 -16.95 -5.51 -2.05
CA ASP A 39 -17.86 -6.26 -1.19
C ASP A 39 -17.22 -6.60 0.18
N LYS A 40 -16.09 -5.98 0.52
CA LYS A 40 -15.38 -6.14 1.79
C LYS A 40 -15.59 -4.92 2.68
N LYS A 41 -15.65 -5.14 3.97
CA LYS A 41 -15.65 -4.05 4.96
C LYS A 41 -14.22 -3.59 5.20
N ILE A 42 -13.67 -2.82 4.28
CA ILE A 42 -12.30 -2.29 4.30
C ILE A 42 -12.37 -0.80 3.98
N ASP A 43 -11.69 0.00 4.79
CA ASP A 43 -11.47 1.42 4.51
C ASP A 43 -10.17 1.54 3.70
N PHE A 44 -10.27 2.07 2.48
CA PHE A 44 -9.17 2.10 1.52
C PHE A 44 -8.72 3.52 1.23
N PHE A 45 -7.41 3.74 1.31
CA PHE A 45 -6.77 5.05 1.15
C PHE A 45 -5.60 4.93 0.18
N VAL A 46 -5.41 5.94 -0.67
CA VAL A 46 -4.37 5.90 -1.69
C VAL A 46 -3.54 7.16 -1.63
N ASN A 47 -2.22 7.00 -1.74
CA ASN A 47 -1.30 8.06 -2.07
C ASN A 47 -0.38 7.62 -3.20
N ARG A 48 0.26 8.57 -3.89
CA ARG A 48 1.07 8.30 -5.06
C ARG A 48 2.53 8.62 -4.82
N ILE A 49 3.41 7.73 -5.29
CA ILE A 49 4.85 7.94 -5.26
C ILE A 49 5.36 8.37 -6.64
N GLU A 50 6.24 9.35 -6.65
CA GLU A 50 6.91 9.82 -7.87
C GLU A 50 7.62 8.66 -8.59
N CYS A 51 7.46 8.60 -9.91
CA CYS A 51 8.07 7.59 -10.75
C CYS A 51 9.12 8.22 -11.66
N TYR A 52 10.37 7.79 -11.54
CA TYR A 52 11.47 8.33 -12.34
C TYR A 52 11.64 7.54 -13.65
N ASN A 53 11.80 8.24 -14.75
CA ASN A 53 12.11 7.68 -16.06
C ASN A 53 13.56 7.99 -16.46
N PRO A 54 14.27 7.05 -17.08
CA PRO A 54 13.89 5.67 -17.36
C PRO A 54 13.83 4.81 -16.09
N LEU A 55 13.15 3.66 -16.12
CA LEU A 55 13.04 2.71 -15.01
C LEU A 55 14.33 1.90 -14.83
N THR A 56 15.42 2.57 -14.45
CA THR A 56 16.68 1.91 -14.08
C THR A 56 16.64 1.43 -12.63
N LYS A 57 17.56 0.51 -12.28
CA LYS A 57 17.69 0.04 -10.89
C LYS A 57 17.95 1.20 -9.93
N GLU A 58 18.79 2.15 -10.32
CA GLU A 58 19.13 3.34 -9.53
C GLU A 58 17.90 4.22 -9.30
N ASN A 59 17.09 4.45 -10.34
CA ASN A 59 15.86 5.23 -10.24
C ASN A 59 14.80 4.52 -9.38
N LEU A 60 14.69 3.20 -9.45
CA LEU A 60 13.80 2.43 -8.59
C LEU A 60 14.24 2.49 -7.12
N ILE A 61 15.53 2.40 -6.84
CA ILE A 61 16.07 2.58 -5.47
C ILE A 61 15.84 4.02 -5.00
N LYS A 62 16.10 5.02 -5.85
CA LYS A 62 15.85 6.44 -5.54
C LYS A 62 14.37 6.68 -5.18
N MET A 63 13.45 6.10 -5.94
CA MET A 63 12.02 6.16 -5.67
C MET A 63 11.69 5.60 -4.28
N SER A 64 12.31 4.47 -3.90
CA SER A 64 12.08 3.86 -2.59
C SER A 64 12.40 4.78 -1.42
N ASN A 65 13.29 5.78 -1.59
CA ASN A 65 13.64 6.74 -0.54
C ASN A 65 12.47 7.67 -0.17
N LYS A 66 11.44 7.76 -1.01
CA LYS A 66 10.23 8.55 -0.75
C LYS A 66 9.13 7.76 -0.02
N VAL A 67 9.29 6.45 0.16
CA VAL A 67 8.25 5.59 0.73
C VAL A 67 7.79 6.08 2.10
N THR A 68 8.71 6.48 2.99
CA THR A 68 8.35 6.96 4.33
C THR A 68 7.47 8.20 4.26
N ASP A 69 7.84 9.19 3.47
CA ASP A 69 7.10 10.46 3.37
C ASP A 69 5.71 10.22 2.75
N VAL A 70 5.65 9.46 1.64
CA VAL A 70 4.38 9.11 1.01
C VAL A 70 3.48 8.32 1.95
N THR A 71 4.04 7.44 2.79
CA THR A 71 3.28 6.68 3.78
C THR A 71 2.72 7.56 4.90
N LYS A 72 3.49 8.56 5.37
CA LYS A 72 3.02 9.52 6.38
C LYS A 72 1.77 10.25 5.94
N ASP A 73 1.69 10.60 4.66
CA ASP A 73 0.59 11.36 4.09
C ASP A 73 -0.67 10.52 3.83
N ILE A 74 -0.60 9.20 4.03
CA ILE A 74 -1.80 8.36 4.05
C ILE A 74 -2.42 8.42 5.46
N LEU A 75 -3.53 9.13 5.62
CA LEU A 75 -4.19 9.36 6.90
C LEU A 75 -3.19 9.83 7.97
N PRO A 76 -2.71 11.06 7.92
CA PRO A 76 -1.80 11.61 8.93
C PRO A 76 -2.34 11.39 10.34
N ASP A 77 -1.46 11.04 11.27
CA ASP A 77 -1.76 10.79 12.68
C ASP A 77 -2.76 9.64 12.96
N GLN A 78 -3.06 8.82 11.96
CA GLN A 78 -3.93 7.64 12.11
C GLN A 78 -3.17 6.37 11.75
N ASP A 79 -3.48 5.27 12.46
CA ASP A 79 -2.93 3.96 12.16
C ASP A 79 -3.56 3.35 10.90
N LEU A 80 -2.76 2.57 10.20
CA LEU A 80 -3.18 1.65 9.14
C LEU A 80 -2.92 0.21 9.59
N ASP A 81 -3.78 -0.73 9.19
CA ASP A 81 -3.55 -2.15 9.44
C ASP A 81 -2.63 -2.75 8.40
N CYS A 82 -2.70 -2.25 7.17
CA CYS A 82 -1.85 -2.72 6.09
C CYS A 82 -1.45 -1.56 5.17
N VAL A 83 -0.21 -1.57 4.70
CA VAL A 83 0.26 -0.72 3.62
C VAL A 83 0.72 -1.58 2.46
N VAL A 84 0.17 -1.33 1.29
CA VAL A 84 0.55 -1.98 0.04
C VAL A 84 1.46 -1.05 -0.75
N TYR A 85 2.68 -1.48 -1.05
CA TYR A 85 3.57 -0.80 -1.98
C TYR A 85 3.38 -1.38 -3.38
N GLY A 86 2.68 -0.66 -4.25
CA GLY A 86 2.20 -1.13 -5.56
C GLY A 86 3.26 -1.15 -6.66
N CYS A 87 4.53 -1.52 -6.37
CA CYS A 87 5.59 -1.57 -7.37
C CYS A 87 6.41 -2.85 -7.29
N THR A 88 6.25 -3.74 -8.28
CA THR A 88 6.99 -5.02 -8.35
C THR A 88 8.48 -4.80 -8.55
N SER A 89 8.86 -4.06 -9.59
CA SER A 89 10.26 -3.78 -9.92
C SER A 89 10.96 -2.95 -8.84
N GLY A 90 10.25 -1.98 -8.24
CA GLY A 90 10.75 -1.22 -7.10
C GLY A 90 11.02 -2.10 -5.87
N THR A 91 10.15 -3.07 -5.59
CA THR A 91 10.35 -4.04 -4.52
C THR A 91 11.58 -4.92 -4.78
N ILE A 92 11.75 -5.39 -6.01
CA ILE A 92 12.90 -6.23 -6.39
C ILE A 92 14.21 -5.43 -6.31
N ALA A 93 14.20 -4.18 -6.78
CA ALA A 93 15.40 -3.34 -6.81
C ALA A 93 15.87 -2.89 -5.41
N ALA A 94 14.94 -2.50 -4.54
CA ALA A 94 15.24 -1.99 -3.20
C ALA A 94 15.30 -3.10 -2.13
N GLY A 95 14.62 -4.22 -2.37
CA GLY A 95 14.37 -5.29 -1.39
C GLY A 95 13.12 -5.02 -0.55
N HIS A 96 12.36 -6.10 -0.29
CA HIS A 96 11.14 -6.04 0.52
C HIS A 96 11.41 -5.46 1.92
N ASP A 97 12.44 -5.95 2.60
CA ASP A 97 12.78 -5.52 3.97
C ASP A 97 13.05 -4.00 4.04
N THR A 98 13.69 -3.44 3.01
CA THR A 98 13.92 -2.00 2.91
C THR A 98 12.61 -1.24 2.79
N ILE A 99 11.67 -1.73 1.96
CA ILE A 99 10.34 -1.12 1.82
C ILE A 99 9.57 -1.22 3.14
N GLU A 100 9.57 -2.39 3.78
CA GLU A 100 8.91 -2.61 5.06
C GLU A 100 9.45 -1.66 6.14
N GLN A 101 10.75 -1.57 6.31
CA GLN A 101 11.37 -0.64 7.27
C GLN A 101 10.93 0.80 7.05
N LYS A 102 10.90 1.26 5.80
CA LYS A 102 10.48 2.63 5.45
C LYS A 102 9.00 2.88 5.74
N VAL A 103 8.13 1.91 5.50
CA VAL A 103 6.72 1.97 5.87
C VAL A 103 6.57 2.02 7.40
N LYS A 104 7.27 1.14 8.12
CA LYS A 104 7.21 1.03 9.58
C LYS A 104 7.68 2.28 10.31
N ILE A 105 8.57 3.08 9.72
CA ILE A 105 8.94 4.40 10.26
C ILE A 105 7.72 5.34 10.33
N ALA A 106 6.82 5.27 9.36
CA ALA A 106 5.63 6.13 9.28
C ALA A 106 4.39 5.50 9.96
N LYS A 107 4.23 4.20 9.81
CA LYS A 107 3.09 3.41 10.32
C LYS A 107 3.60 2.14 11.01
N PRO A 108 4.07 2.24 12.27
CA PRO A 108 4.79 1.14 12.94
C PRO A 108 3.99 -0.16 13.06
N MET A 109 2.66 -0.05 13.19
CA MET A 109 1.77 -1.20 13.39
C MET A 109 1.27 -1.83 12.09
N ALA A 110 1.51 -1.19 10.94
CA ALA A 110 0.99 -1.67 9.66
C ALA A 110 1.72 -2.93 9.18
N GLU A 111 0.97 -3.94 8.75
CA GLU A 111 1.52 -5.02 7.91
C GLU A 111 1.91 -4.44 6.54
N VAL A 112 2.96 -4.98 5.94
CA VAL A 112 3.44 -4.49 4.64
C VAL A 112 3.31 -5.57 3.57
N SER A 113 2.63 -5.24 2.50
CA SER A 113 2.46 -6.11 1.34
C SER A 113 3.05 -5.48 0.09
N THR A 114 3.66 -6.30 -0.74
CA THR A 114 4.16 -5.92 -2.06
C THR A 114 3.70 -6.94 -3.10
N PRO A 115 3.65 -6.61 -4.40
CA PRO A 115 3.22 -7.58 -5.41
C PRO A 115 4.01 -8.88 -5.39
N SER A 116 5.32 -8.82 -5.18
CA SER A 116 6.18 -10.01 -5.12
C SER A 116 5.93 -10.86 -3.88
N THR A 117 5.78 -10.26 -2.70
CA THR A 117 5.49 -11.01 -1.47
C THR A 117 4.08 -11.59 -1.50
N ALA A 118 3.10 -10.83 -2.00
CA ALA A 118 1.72 -11.30 -2.16
C ALA A 118 1.64 -12.49 -3.14
N ALA A 119 2.34 -12.42 -4.27
CA ALA A 119 2.40 -13.52 -5.23
C ALA A 119 2.98 -14.79 -4.60
N ILE A 120 4.10 -14.68 -3.88
CA ILE A 120 4.72 -15.82 -3.19
C ILE A 120 3.77 -16.42 -2.14
N GLN A 121 3.10 -15.58 -1.35
CA GLN A 121 2.14 -16.03 -0.35
C GLN A 121 0.94 -16.73 -0.99
N ALA A 122 0.40 -16.20 -2.09
CA ALA A 122 -0.69 -16.81 -2.84
C ALA A 122 -0.30 -18.18 -3.40
N LEU A 123 0.88 -18.30 -4.03
CA LEU A 123 1.39 -19.57 -4.55
C LEU A 123 1.55 -20.61 -3.45
N LYS A 124 2.09 -20.22 -2.29
CA LYS A 124 2.20 -21.11 -1.11
C LYS A 124 0.83 -21.56 -0.61
N LYS A 125 -0.12 -20.63 -0.46
CA LYS A 125 -1.48 -20.95 0.00
C LYS A 125 -2.23 -21.88 -0.94
N LEU A 126 -2.01 -21.74 -2.24
CA LEU A 126 -2.59 -22.62 -3.29
C LEU A 126 -1.79 -23.91 -3.48
N ASN A 127 -0.73 -24.13 -2.70
CA ASN A 127 0.16 -25.30 -2.80
C ASN A 127 0.75 -25.52 -4.22
N ILE A 128 0.98 -24.45 -4.96
CA ILE A 128 1.54 -24.50 -6.30
C ILE A 128 3.06 -24.76 -6.20
N LYS A 129 3.53 -25.82 -6.90
CA LYS A 129 4.94 -26.25 -6.87
C LYS A 129 5.73 -25.80 -8.09
N LYS A 130 5.07 -25.52 -9.19
CA LYS A 130 5.70 -25.10 -10.44
C LYS A 130 4.91 -23.95 -11.06
N VAL A 131 5.61 -22.94 -11.52
CA VAL A 131 5.02 -21.77 -12.20
C VAL A 131 5.84 -21.45 -13.44
N SER A 132 5.18 -20.94 -14.47
CA SER A 132 5.82 -20.25 -15.58
C SER A 132 5.65 -18.76 -15.39
N ILE A 133 6.72 -18.01 -15.47
CA ILE A 133 6.71 -16.56 -15.29
C ILE A 133 6.97 -15.91 -16.64
N PHE A 134 6.06 -15.02 -17.05
CA PHE A 134 6.21 -14.20 -18.23
C PHE A 134 6.38 -12.75 -17.77
N THR A 135 7.43 -12.10 -18.24
CA THR A 135 7.71 -10.68 -17.98
C THR A 135 7.86 -9.94 -19.30
N PRO A 136 7.48 -8.65 -19.36
CA PRO A 136 7.72 -7.82 -20.54
C PRO A 136 9.22 -7.65 -20.82
#